data_81a31ce6a6676110e43125d5b6dbf84e
#
_entry.id   81a31ce6a6676110e43125d5b6dbf84e
#
_cell.length_a   1.000
_cell.length_b   1.000
_cell.length_c   1.000
_cell.angle_alpha   90.00
_cell.angle_beta   90.00
_cell.angle_gamma   90.00
#
_symmetry.space_group_name_H-M   'P 1'
#
loop_
_entity.id
_entity.type
_entity.pdbx_description
1 polymer ?
#
loop_
_entity_poly.entity_id
_entity_poly.type
_entity_poly.pdbx_seq_one_letter_code
_entity_poly.pdbx_strand_id
1 'polypeptide(L)'
;MIEFNPYSPAFDANPFDVYKQLRDEAPCFWSDHARMWVLTRHEDISRALQDWETYSSATGNLMDELPGRAGATLGTTDPPRHDRLRALVQHAFVRRNLDWMEADIRTATAASIDAIGSARRFDFVNDFAAKITVKALFKLLGLPL
;
A
#
# COMPACT_ATOMS: atom_id res chain seq x y z
N MET A 1 -4.28 -20.71 22.16
CA MET A 1 -2.97 -20.30 21.62
C MET A 1 -3.25 -19.45 20.39
N ILE A 2 -2.72 -18.23 20.31
CA ILE A 2 -2.93 -17.36 19.13
C ILE A 2 -2.07 -17.90 18.00
N GLU A 3 -2.67 -18.07 16.84
CA GLU A 3 -1.97 -18.42 15.60
C GLU A 3 -2.08 -17.26 14.61
N PHE A 4 -0.96 -16.74 14.18
CA PHE A 4 -0.88 -15.73 13.14
C PHE A 4 -0.04 -16.28 11.99
N ASN A 5 -0.72 -16.68 10.92
CA ASN A 5 -0.11 -17.12 9.68
C ASN A 5 -0.64 -16.28 8.52
N PRO A 6 0.07 -15.19 8.12
CA PRO A 6 -0.36 -14.29 7.06
C PRO A 6 -0.38 -14.93 5.66
N TYR A 7 0.21 -16.12 5.52
CA TYR A 7 0.24 -16.88 4.25
C TYR A 7 -0.88 -17.90 4.14
N SER A 8 -1.74 -18.06 5.17
CA SER A 8 -2.80 -19.04 5.11
C SER A 8 -4.03 -18.50 4.36
N PRO A 9 -4.70 -19.32 3.53
CA PRO A 9 -5.94 -18.92 2.87
C PRO A 9 -7.06 -18.52 3.84
N ALA A 10 -7.08 -19.11 5.04
CA ALA A 10 -8.07 -18.77 6.07
C ALA A 10 -7.85 -17.35 6.62
N PHE A 11 -6.59 -16.94 6.82
CA PHE A 11 -6.26 -15.59 7.22
C PHE A 11 -6.58 -14.58 6.13
N ASP A 12 -6.26 -14.91 4.85
CA ASP A 12 -6.58 -14.05 3.71
C ASP A 12 -8.10 -13.83 3.56
N ALA A 13 -8.90 -14.87 3.81
CA ALA A 13 -10.36 -14.78 3.75
C ALA A 13 -10.96 -13.93 4.88
N ASN A 14 -10.44 -13.99 6.10
CA ASN A 14 -10.90 -13.20 7.25
C ASN A 14 -9.78 -12.99 8.29
N PRO A 15 -8.99 -11.91 8.20
CA PRO A 15 -7.94 -11.61 9.17
C PRO A 15 -8.45 -10.94 10.46
N PHE A 16 -9.70 -10.46 10.47
CA PHE A 16 -10.17 -9.52 11.51
C PHE A 16 -10.27 -10.14 12.90
N ASP A 17 -10.68 -11.39 13.01
CA ASP A 17 -10.79 -12.09 14.29
C ASP A 17 -9.41 -12.31 14.92
N VAL A 18 -8.43 -12.70 14.09
CA VAL A 18 -7.03 -12.85 14.53
C VAL A 18 -6.44 -11.50 14.96
N TYR A 19 -6.66 -10.44 14.19
CA TYR A 19 -6.22 -9.10 14.59
C TYR A 19 -6.89 -8.61 15.87
N LYS A 20 -8.17 -8.93 16.06
CA LYS A 20 -8.86 -8.60 17.31
C LYS A 20 -8.22 -9.32 18.50
N GLN A 21 -8.01 -10.62 18.38
CA GLN A 21 -7.38 -11.41 19.44
C GLN A 21 -5.96 -10.90 19.75
N LEU A 22 -5.15 -10.60 18.75
CA LEU A 22 -3.82 -10.03 18.93
C LEU A 22 -3.87 -8.68 19.67
N ARG A 23 -4.79 -7.78 19.31
CA ARG A 23 -4.91 -6.49 20.01
C ARG A 23 -5.26 -6.64 21.48
N ASP A 24 -6.11 -7.61 21.80
CA ASP A 24 -6.64 -7.80 23.14
C ASP A 24 -5.66 -8.57 24.04
N GLU A 25 -5.01 -9.62 23.52
CA GLU A 25 -4.26 -10.59 24.32
C GLU A 25 -2.73 -10.49 24.13
N ALA A 26 -2.27 -10.12 22.92
CA ALA A 26 -0.85 -10.09 22.58
C ALA A 26 -0.52 -8.99 21.54
N PRO A 27 -0.58 -7.71 21.92
CA PRO A 27 -0.45 -6.58 20.99
C PRO A 27 0.91 -6.45 20.32
N CYS A 28 1.94 -7.08 20.90
CA CYS A 28 3.23 -7.31 20.29
C CYS A 28 3.48 -8.83 20.28
N PHE A 29 3.35 -9.46 19.13
CA PHE A 29 3.34 -10.91 18.97
C PHE A 29 4.45 -11.36 18.04
N TRP A 30 5.21 -12.39 18.44
CA TRP A 30 6.14 -13.05 17.53
C TRP A 30 5.42 -14.12 16.72
N SER A 31 5.49 -14.01 15.39
CA SER A 31 4.97 -15.03 14.47
C SER A 31 6.08 -15.96 14.00
N ASP A 32 6.00 -17.23 14.36
CA ASP A 32 6.93 -18.25 13.85
C ASP A 32 6.74 -18.49 12.35
N HIS A 33 5.53 -18.36 11.83
CA HIS A 33 5.23 -18.52 10.41
C HIS A 33 5.84 -17.40 9.56
N ALA A 34 5.67 -16.16 9.99
CA ALA A 34 6.20 -15.00 9.28
C ALA A 34 7.63 -14.63 9.72
N ARG A 35 8.14 -15.21 10.82
CA ARG A 35 9.45 -14.93 11.43
C ARG A 35 9.66 -13.44 11.70
N MET A 36 8.62 -12.79 12.22
CA MET A 36 8.62 -11.36 12.51
C MET A 36 7.76 -11.02 13.72
N TRP A 37 8.04 -9.85 14.30
CA TRP A 37 7.17 -9.24 15.30
C TRP A 37 5.98 -8.58 14.62
N VAL A 38 4.80 -8.77 15.20
CA VAL A 38 3.52 -8.22 14.71
C VAL A 38 2.99 -7.24 15.74
N LEU A 39 2.84 -5.98 15.35
CA LEU A 39 2.18 -4.95 16.14
C LEU A 39 0.74 -4.77 15.66
N THR A 40 -0.22 -4.66 16.58
CA THR A 40 -1.64 -4.61 16.20
C THR A 40 -2.40 -3.45 16.82
N ARG A 41 -1.88 -2.76 17.83
CA ARG A 41 -2.50 -1.56 18.42
C ARG A 41 -2.08 -0.32 17.64
N HIS A 42 -3.04 0.57 17.41
CA HIS A 42 -2.83 1.80 16.65
C HIS A 42 -1.70 2.67 17.24
N GLU A 43 -1.64 2.82 18.55
CA GLU A 43 -0.62 3.64 19.21
C GLU A 43 0.79 3.06 19.04
N ASP A 44 0.94 1.73 19.13
CA ASP A 44 2.23 1.06 18.95
C ASP A 44 2.71 1.15 17.49
N ILE A 45 1.78 0.92 16.54
CA ILE A 45 2.06 1.06 15.11
C ILE A 45 2.42 2.51 14.78
N SER A 46 1.67 3.49 15.28
CA SER A 46 1.93 4.91 15.01
C SER A 46 3.29 5.35 15.56
N ARG A 47 3.68 4.86 16.73
CA ARG A 47 5.00 5.10 17.31
C ARG A 47 6.11 4.46 16.47
N ALA A 48 5.94 3.18 16.11
CA ALA A 48 6.93 2.45 15.30
C ALA A 48 7.14 3.10 13.93
N LEU A 49 6.07 3.57 13.28
CA LEU A 49 6.17 4.25 11.97
C LEU A 49 6.86 5.63 12.04
N GLN A 50 6.93 6.26 13.20
CA GLN A 50 7.59 7.56 13.39
C GLN A 50 9.04 7.42 13.90
N ASP A 51 9.36 6.33 14.53
CA ASP A 51 10.66 6.04 15.11
C ASP A 51 11.54 5.23 14.13
N TRP A 52 11.98 5.89 13.08
CA TRP A 52 12.82 5.29 12.04
C TRP A 52 14.23 4.89 12.56
N GLU A 53 14.69 5.49 13.64
CA GLU A 53 15.98 5.14 14.26
C GLU A 53 15.94 3.74 14.90
N THR A 54 14.79 3.38 15.49
CA THR A 54 14.57 2.04 16.06
C THR A 54 14.02 1.06 15.02
N TYR A 55 13.09 1.51 14.18
CA TYR A 55 12.37 0.68 13.19
C TYR A 55 12.71 1.09 11.76
N SER A 56 13.95 0.77 11.37
CA SER A 56 14.49 1.10 10.05
C SER A 56 13.77 0.35 8.93
N SER A 57 13.50 1.04 7.80
CA SER A 57 13.01 0.44 6.56
C SER A 57 14.15 0.06 5.60
N ALA A 58 15.40 0.30 5.95
CA ALA A 58 16.54 0.13 5.04
C ALA A 58 16.79 -1.33 4.60
N THR A 59 16.33 -2.30 5.39
CA THR A 59 16.42 -3.73 5.07
C THR A 59 15.23 -4.26 4.28
N GLY A 60 14.21 -3.44 4.05
CA GLY A 60 13.00 -3.80 3.33
C GLY A 60 11.74 -3.37 4.05
N ASN A 61 10.61 -3.43 3.36
CA ASN A 61 9.28 -3.10 3.89
C ASN A 61 8.19 -4.07 3.42
N LEU A 62 8.58 -5.21 2.90
CA LEU A 62 7.69 -6.32 2.57
C LEU A 62 7.96 -7.50 3.51
N MET A 63 6.96 -8.36 3.73
CA MET A 63 7.15 -9.61 4.49
C MET A 63 8.17 -10.51 3.79
N ASP A 64 8.05 -10.63 2.46
CA ASP A 64 9.04 -11.31 1.62
C ASP A 64 9.71 -10.25 0.74
N GLU A 65 10.86 -9.74 1.19
CA GLU A 65 11.56 -8.69 0.48
C GLU A 65 12.22 -9.20 -0.80
N LEU A 66 12.08 -8.43 -1.87
CA LEU A 66 12.65 -8.78 -3.18
C LEU A 66 14.16 -8.49 -3.21
N PRO A 67 14.96 -9.39 -3.84
CA PRO A 67 16.39 -9.18 -3.98
C PRO A 67 16.75 -7.83 -4.63
N GLY A 68 17.68 -7.11 -4.01
CA GLY A 68 18.15 -5.82 -4.52
C GLY A 68 17.21 -4.62 -4.27
N ARG A 69 16.05 -4.82 -3.63
CA ARG A 69 15.11 -3.73 -3.35
C ARG A 69 15.40 -3.00 -2.04
N ALA A 70 15.99 -3.68 -1.05
CA ALA A 70 16.38 -3.08 0.22
C ALA A 70 17.36 -1.90 -0.01
N GLY A 71 17.04 -0.73 0.55
CA GLY A 71 17.81 0.51 0.38
C GLY A 71 17.78 1.12 -1.03
N ALA A 72 17.09 0.51 -2.00
CA ALA A 72 17.08 0.96 -3.39
C ALA A 72 15.84 1.79 -3.78
N THR A 73 14.81 1.79 -2.95
CA THR A 73 13.56 2.53 -3.21
C THR A 73 13.33 3.61 -2.16
N LEU A 74 12.44 4.56 -2.46
CA LEU A 74 12.05 5.58 -1.48
C LEU A 74 11.50 4.95 -0.19
N GLY A 75 10.66 3.93 -0.30
CA GLY A 75 10.07 3.24 0.84
C GLY A 75 11.02 2.29 1.60
N THR A 76 12.24 2.06 1.07
CA THR A 76 13.27 1.23 1.71
C THR A 76 14.53 2.04 2.01
N THR A 77 14.40 3.32 2.25
CA THR A 77 15.47 4.24 2.66
C THR A 77 15.05 5.03 3.88
N ASP A 78 15.99 5.26 4.79
CA ASP A 78 15.78 6.07 5.99
C ASP A 78 16.31 7.51 5.80
N PRO A 79 15.92 8.46 6.66
CA PRO A 79 16.54 9.77 6.74
C PRO A 79 18.07 9.66 6.98
N PRO A 80 18.86 10.61 6.48
CA PRO A 80 18.49 11.79 5.71
C PRO A 80 18.35 11.54 4.20
N ARG A 81 18.66 10.33 3.73
CA ARG A 81 18.57 9.99 2.30
C ARG A 81 17.13 9.96 1.81
N HIS A 82 16.23 9.36 2.59
CA HIS A 82 14.79 9.36 2.32
C HIS A 82 14.26 10.76 2.07
N ASP A 83 14.58 11.72 2.97
CA ASP A 83 14.04 13.08 2.88
C ASP A 83 14.51 13.80 1.63
N ARG A 84 15.78 13.62 1.26
CA ARG A 84 16.33 14.17 0.01
C ARG A 84 15.64 13.59 -1.22
N LEU A 85 15.46 12.29 -1.29
CA LEU A 85 14.76 11.63 -2.41
C LEU A 85 13.28 12.04 -2.47
N ARG A 86 12.61 12.07 -1.32
CA ARG A 86 11.21 12.50 -1.23
C ARG A 86 11.03 13.93 -1.69
N ALA A 87 11.92 14.84 -1.30
CA ALA A 87 11.86 16.25 -1.72
C ALA A 87 11.94 16.42 -3.25
N LEU A 88 12.70 15.57 -3.95
CA LEU A 88 12.80 15.62 -5.40
C LEU A 88 11.47 15.30 -6.09
N VAL A 89 10.73 14.34 -5.58
CA VAL A 89 9.47 13.88 -6.20
C VAL A 89 8.24 14.61 -5.66
N GLN A 90 8.28 15.10 -4.42
CA GLN A 90 7.14 15.72 -3.75
C GLN A 90 6.54 16.89 -4.53
N HIS A 91 7.39 17.66 -5.19
CA HIS A 91 6.95 18.81 -5.98
C HIS A 91 6.02 18.44 -7.14
N ALA A 92 6.20 17.27 -7.74
CA ALA A 92 5.33 16.77 -8.80
C ALA A 92 3.91 16.47 -8.31
N PHE A 93 3.75 16.15 -7.02
CA PHE A 93 2.48 15.72 -6.43
C PHE A 93 1.71 16.84 -5.70
N VAL A 94 2.15 18.11 -5.81
CA VAL A 94 1.36 19.22 -5.27
C VAL A 94 0.08 19.42 -6.11
N ARG A 95 -1.02 19.80 -5.44
CA ARG A 95 -2.35 19.89 -6.05
C ARG A 95 -2.34 20.67 -7.39
N ARG A 96 -1.72 21.85 -7.42
CA ARG A 96 -1.65 22.70 -8.63
C ARG A 96 -1.04 21.97 -9.85
N ASN A 97 -0.17 20.97 -9.61
CA ASN A 97 0.46 20.19 -10.68
C ASN A 97 -0.41 18.99 -11.10
N LEU A 98 -1.48 18.70 -10.36
CA LEU A 98 -2.39 17.58 -10.58
C LEU A 98 -3.77 18.02 -11.08
N ASP A 99 -4.10 19.33 -11.04
CA ASP A 99 -5.42 19.83 -11.42
C ASP A 99 -5.82 19.45 -12.86
N TRP A 100 -4.86 19.32 -13.76
CA TRP A 100 -5.09 18.86 -15.12
C TRP A 100 -5.60 17.41 -15.23
N MET A 101 -5.34 16.58 -14.22
CA MET A 101 -5.78 15.18 -14.22
C MET A 101 -7.27 15.01 -14.03
N GLU A 102 -7.97 16.00 -13.46
CA GLU A 102 -9.40 15.88 -13.17
C GLU A 102 -10.22 15.59 -14.44
N ALA A 103 -9.98 16.34 -15.52
CA ALA A 103 -10.68 16.15 -16.79
C ALA A 103 -10.44 14.75 -17.39
N ASP A 104 -9.20 14.26 -17.29
CA ASP A 104 -8.84 12.95 -17.78
C ASP A 104 -9.47 11.82 -16.97
N ILE A 105 -9.47 11.96 -15.64
CA ILE A 105 -10.11 11.00 -14.73
C ILE A 105 -11.61 10.96 -15.00
N ARG A 106 -12.28 12.11 -15.18
CA ARG A 106 -13.70 12.17 -15.54
C ARG A 106 -13.98 11.49 -16.87
N THR A 107 -13.15 11.73 -17.88
CA THR A 107 -13.28 11.09 -19.20
C THR A 107 -13.07 9.58 -19.10
N ALA A 108 -12.05 9.13 -18.40
CA ALA A 108 -11.79 7.70 -18.21
C ALA A 108 -12.92 7.01 -17.43
N THR A 109 -13.49 7.71 -16.44
CA THR A 109 -14.62 7.22 -15.64
C THR A 109 -15.87 7.07 -16.51
N ALA A 110 -16.22 8.09 -17.28
CA ALA A 110 -17.37 8.04 -18.20
C ALA A 110 -17.22 6.89 -19.19
N ALA A 111 -16.06 6.77 -19.85
CA ALA A 111 -15.80 5.69 -20.79
C ALA A 111 -15.86 4.29 -20.12
N SER A 112 -15.46 4.15 -18.87
CA SER A 112 -15.57 2.88 -18.13
C SER A 112 -17.02 2.54 -17.80
N ILE A 113 -17.85 3.55 -17.46
CA ILE A 113 -19.29 3.38 -17.24
C ILE A 113 -19.98 2.97 -18.54
N ASP A 114 -19.67 3.67 -19.64
CA ASP A 114 -20.25 3.36 -20.95
C ASP A 114 -19.90 1.94 -21.42
N ALA A 115 -18.67 1.49 -21.14
CA ALA A 115 -18.23 0.14 -21.49
C ALA A 115 -18.94 -0.96 -20.68
N ILE A 116 -19.36 -0.68 -19.44
CA ILE A 116 -20.18 -1.59 -18.64
C ILE A 116 -21.60 -1.67 -19.22
N GLY A 117 -22.12 -0.56 -19.75
CA GLY A 117 -23.42 -0.47 -20.39
C GLY A 117 -24.57 -0.93 -19.49
N SER A 118 -25.40 -1.86 -20.00
CA SER A 118 -26.56 -2.41 -19.28
C SER A 118 -26.27 -3.71 -18.52
N ALA A 119 -24.99 -4.08 -18.33
CA ALA A 119 -24.63 -5.29 -17.62
C ALA A 119 -25.15 -5.25 -16.17
N ARG A 120 -25.91 -6.27 -15.75
CA ARG A 120 -26.44 -6.36 -14.38
C ARG A 120 -25.39 -6.81 -13.36
N ARG A 121 -24.31 -7.41 -13.83
CA ARG A 121 -23.19 -7.89 -13.02
C ARG A 121 -21.89 -7.64 -13.79
N PHE A 122 -20.89 -7.12 -13.12
CA PHE A 122 -19.55 -6.87 -13.65
C PHE A 122 -18.54 -6.93 -12.49
N ASP A 123 -17.28 -7.13 -12.81
CA ASP A 123 -16.18 -7.06 -11.84
C ASP A 123 -15.81 -5.58 -11.62
N PHE A 124 -16.22 -5.03 -10.48
CA PHE A 124 -15.98 -3.62 -10.18
C PHE A 124 -14.47 -3.27 -10.18
N VAL A 125 -13.61 -4.17 -9.75
CA VAL A 125 -12.17 -3.93 -9.72
C VAL A 125 -11.60 -3.94 -11.14
N ASN A 126 -11.81 -5.03 -11.89
CA ASN A 126 -11.18 -5.20 -13.20
C ASN A 126 -11.87 -4.42 -14.31
N ASP A 127 -13.20 -4.30 -14.28
CA ASP A 127 -13.96 -3.63 -15.34
C ASP A 127 -14.08 -2.13 -15.15
N PHE A 128 -13.87 -1.63 -13.93
CA PHE A 128 -14.05 -0.21 -13.61
C PHE A 128 -12.84 0.40 -12.91
N ALA A 129 -12.58 0.06 -11.64
CA ALA A 129 -11.64 0.79 -10.81
C ALA A 129 -10.19 0.72 -11.33
N ALA A 130 -9.70 -0.46 -11.70
CA ALA A 130 -8.35 -0.66 -12.20
C ALA A 130 -8.11 0.11 -13.51
N LYS A 131 -9.10 0.17 -14.41
CA LYS A 131 -8.98 0.89 -15.68
C LYS A 131 -8.77 2.39 -15.48
N ILE A 132 -9.42 2.98 -14.49
CA ILE A 132 -9.30 4.41 -14.17
C ILE A 132 -7.97 4.70 -13.50
N THR A 133 -7.63 3.93 -12.45
CA THR A 133 -6.43 4.16 -11.65
C THR A 133 -5.15 3.92 -12.44
N VAL A 134 -5.08 2.86 -13.26
CA VAL A 134 -3.93 2.57 -14.12
C VAL A 134 -3.72 3.67 -15.16
N LYS A 135 -4.81 4.13 -15.84
CA LYS A 135 -4.71 5.25 -16.80
C LYS A 135 -4.22 6.54 -16.14
N ALA A 136 -4.76 6.88 -14.97
CA ALA A 136 -4.33 8.05 -14.23
C ALA A 136 -2.84 7.97 -13.84
N LEU A 137 -2.40 6.81 -13.35
CA LEU A 137 -1.01 6.58 -12.97
C LEU A 137 -0.07 6.67 -14.18
N PHE A 138 -0.40 6.01 -15.27
CA PHE A 138 0.44 6.02 -16.47
C PHE A 138 0.59 7.43 -17.03
N LYS A 139 -0.51 8.19 -17.06
CA LYS A 139 -0.48 9.58 -17.50
C LYS A 139 0.36 10.46 -16.56
N LEU A 140 0.24 10.27 -15.24
CA LEU A 140 1.04 10.98 -14.24
C LEU A 140 2.55 10.70 -14.43
N LEU A 141 2.91 9.47 -14.78
CA LEU A 141 4.31 9.06 -14.98
C LEU A 141 4.81 9.30 -16.41
N GLY A 142 3.97 9.80 -17.32
CA GLY A 142 4.34 10.00 -18.72
C GLY A 142 4.56 8.68 -19.48
N LEU A 143 3.94 7.59 -19.03
CA LEU A 143 4.03 6.28 -19.67
C LEU A 143 2.97 6.14 -20.78
N PRO A 144 3.26 5.43 -21.88
CA PRO A 144 2.26 5.12 -22.89
C PRO A 144 1.18 4.19 -22.33
N LEU A 145 -0.09 4.41 -22.77
CA LEU A 145 -1.25 3.58 -22.43
C LEU A 145 -1.37 2.39 -23.38
#